data_1688d17c158b66743d051860ea1600c6
#
_entry.id   1688d17c158b66743d051860ea1600c6
#
_cell.length_a   1.000
_cell.length_b   1.000
_cell.length_c   1.000
_cell.angle_alpha   90.00
_cell.angle_beta   90.00
_cell.angle_gamma   90.00
#
_symmetry.space_group_name_H-M   'P 1'
#
loop_
_entity.id
_entity.type
_entity.pdbx_description
1 polymer ?
#
loop_
_entity_poly.entity_id
_entity_poly.type
_entity_poly.pdbx_seq_one_letter_code
_entity_poly.pdbx_strand_id
1 'polypeptide(L)'
;MKLTTEQTRKTWAIALYACILLVMRAGIARSGIAASLAGQLRPALLSFGLLLAPLWFFGFGLGEWLGRKLRSPWSRAAFPALLGVPYLVFAIPAGNVRWSTTVVVFLLPVVLSAVVESSASKRKMVWQDVVVLGALFGVYLLRLLMPDWPHAGLAVLPKLYVAGLALYLYVVIRKFDGVGYSLVPKRDAFLSGLREWVYFLPLGIGLGAALGFIHFHASVPFTASLLSGVLTTFLLVAVPEEMFFRGILQNLLETRLGQNTALVLAALLFGLAHFNTGASFNWRYVILATIAGIFYGRAWRARRQVLASSITHTAVDVVWWLWF
;
A
#
# COMPACT_ATOMS: atom_id res chain seq x y z
N MET A 1 -31.53 17.63 12.12
CA MET A 1 -30.87 16.48 12.77
C MET A 1 -29.35 16.68 12.62
N LYS A 2 -28.63 17.00 13.69
CA LYS A 2 -27.16 17.15 13.65
C LYS A 2 -26.54 15.74 13.55
N LEU A 3 -25.76 15.50 12.49
CA LEU A 3 -25.01 14.25 12.36
C LEU A 3 -24.01 14.11 13.53
N THR A 4 -23.84 12.89 14.05
CA THR A 4 -22.75 12.62 14.99
C THR A 4 -21.39 12.77 14.31
N THR A 5 -20.33 13.02 15.06
CA THR A 5 -18.97 13.14 14.52
C THR A 5 -18.56 11.88 13.69
N GLU A 6 -19.03 10.71 14.09
CA GLU A 6 -18.77 9.46 13.36
C GLU A 6 -19.55 9.40 12.04
N GLN A 7 -20.81 9.80 12.03
CA GLN A 7 -21.62 9.86 10.80
C GLN A 7 -21.04 10.87 9.81
N THR A 8 -20.64 12.04 10.29
CA THR A 8 -19.98 13.06 9.48
C THR A 8 -18.70 12.52 8.83
N ARG A 9 -17.85 11.82 9.61
CA ARG A 9 -16.62 11.20 9.10
C ARG A 9 -16.89 10.17 8.02
N LYS A 10 -17.90 9.31 8.20
CA LYS A 10 -18.29 8.29 7.20
C LYS A 10 -18.80 8.95 5.91
N THR A 11 -19.62 9.99 6.01
CA THR A 11 -20.13 10.74 4.84
C THR A 11 -18.98 11.36 4.06
N TRP A 12 -18.04 12.03 4.75
CA TRP A 12 -16.85 12.58 4.10
C TRP A 12 -15.99 11.50 3.45
N ALA A 13 -15.80 10.34 4.09
CA ALA A 13 -15.04 9.24 3.52
C ALA A 13 -15.66 8.75 2.20
N ILE A 14 -16.97 8.63 2.13
CA ILE A 14 -17.68 8.23 0.90
C ILE A 14 -17.57 9.29 -0.19
N ALA A 15 -17.82 10.57 0.15
CA ALA A 15 -17.75 11.67 -0.80
C ALA A 15 -16.34 11.83 -1.40
N LEU A 16 -15.30 11.81 -0.54
CA LEU A 16 -13.91 11.86 -0.99
C LEU A 16 -13.51 10.66 -1.83
N TYR A 17 -14.01 9.47 -1.50
CA TYR A 17 -13.76 8.28 -2.31
C TYR A 17 -14.32 8.43 -3.74
N ALA A 18 -15.56 8.90 -3.86
CA ALA A 18 -16.15 9.20 -5.16
C ALA A 18 -15.34 10.26 -5.94
N CYS A 19 -14.90 11.32 -5.27
CA CYS A 19 -14.03 12.34 -5.87
C CYS A 19 -12.70 11.74 -6.37
N ILE A 20 -12.05 10.86 -5.59
CA ILE A 20 -10.81 10.18 -6.00
C ILE A 20 -11.04 9.36 -7.27
N LEU A 21 -12.12 8.58 -7.35
CA LEU A 21 -12.43 7.81 -8.55
C LEU A 21 -12.70 8.69 -9.78
N LEU A 22 -13.33 9.84 -9.61
CA LEU A 22 -13.54 10.81 -10.69
C LEU A 22 -12.22 11.44 -11.15
N VAL A 23 -11.36 11.84 -10.22
CA VAL A 23 -10.02 12.39 -10.54
C VAL A 23 -9.17 11.34 -11.25
N MET A 24 -9.18 10.09 -10.79
CA MET A 24 -8.45 8.99 -11.44
C MET A 24 -8.96 8.74 -12.86
N ARG A 25 -10.28 8.72 -13.06
CA ARG A 25 -10.88 8.61 -14.40
C ARG A 25 -10.42 9.73 -15.32
N ALA A 26 -10.43 10.98 -14.84
CA ALA A 26 -9.99 12.13 -15.60
C ALA A 26 -8.49 12.09 -15.91
N GLY A 27 -7.67 11.65 -14.95
CA GLY A 27 -6.21 11.45 -15.11
C GLY A 27 -5.89 10.40 -16.17
N ILE A 28 -6.52 9.23 -16.09
CA ILE A 28 -6.34 8.15 -17.07
C ILE A 28 -6.77 8.59 -18.47
N ALA A 29 -7.89 9.32 -18.58
CA ALA A 29 -8.36 9.84 -19.87
C ALA A 29 -7.35 10.81 -20.52
N ARG A 30 -6.63 11.59 -19.73
CA ARG A 30 -5.64 12.58 -20.19
C ARG A 30 -4.25 12.00 -20.45
N SER A 31 -3.88 10.92 -19.77
CA SER A 31 -2.53 10.33 -19.83
C SER A 31 -2.27 9.47 -21.09
N GLY A 32 -3.24 9.31 -21.99
CA GLY A 32 -3.14 8.39 -23.13
C GLY A 32 -3.33 6.90 -22.76
N ILE A 33 -3.33 6.53 -21.48
CA ILE A 33 -3.57 5.16 -21.02
C ILE A 33 -4.95 4.65 -21.47
N ALA A 34 -5.94 5.55 -21.54
CA ALA A 34 -7.29 5.20 -22.02
C ALA A 34 -7.28 4.61 -23.44
N ALA A 35 -6.43 5.15 -24.34
CA ALA A 35 -6.30 4.63 -25.70
C ALA A 35 -5.66 3.24 -25.72
N SER A 36 -4.66 2.99 -24.84
CA SER A 36 -3.98 1.70 -24.73
C SER A 36 -4.86 0.62 -24.11
N LEU A 37 -5.89 0.99 -23.34
CA LEU A 37 -6.84 0.04 -22.74
C LEU A 37 -7.91 -0.49 -23.71
N ALA A 38 -7.92 -0.02 -24.97
CA ALA A 38 -8.75 -0.58 -26.05
C ALA A 38 -10.21 -0.90 -25.64
N GLY A 39 -10.92 0.05 -25.04
CA GLY A 39 -12.31 -0.12 -24.56
C GLY A 39 -12.46 -0.74 -23.17
N GLN A 40 -11.39 -1.19 -22.53
CA GLN A 40 -11.39 -1.80 -21.19
C GLN A 40 -11.29 -0.76 -20.04
N LEU A 41 -11.40 0.53 -20.33
CA LEU A 41 -11.30 1.59 -19.33
C LEU A 41 -12.31 1.42 -18.17
N ARG A 42 -13.59 1.09 -18.50
CA ARG A 42 -14.62 0.89 -17.47
C ARG A 42 -14.29 -0.28 -16.53
N PRO A 43 -14.02 -1.51 -17.04
CA PRO A 43 -13.63 -2.61 -16.16
C PRO A 43 -12.35 -2.32 -15.37
N ALA A 44 -11.36 -1.65 -15.95
CA ALA A 44 -10.15 -1.25 -15.24
C ALA A 44 -10.43 -0.30 -14.06
N LEU A 45 -11.27 0.72 -14.28
CA LEU A 45 -11.68 1.66 -13.22
C LEU A 45 -12.51 0.98 -12.12
N LEU A 46 -13.41 0.06 -12.49
CA LEU A 46 -14.19 -0.71 -11.52
C LEU A 46 -13.30 -1.62 -10.68
N SER A 47 -12.38 -2.36 -11.32
CA SER A 47 -11.41 -3.21 -10.65
C SER A 47 -10.53 -2.39 -9.70
N PHE A 48 -10.02 -1.25 -10.16
CA PHE A 48 -9.27 -0.31 -9.35
C PHE A 48 -10.06 0.16 -8.12
N GLY A 49 -11.29 0.65 -8.33
CA GLY A 49 -12.15 1.10 -7.23
C GLY A 49 -12.38 -0.01 -6.21
N LEU A 50 -12.73 -1.21 -6.64
CA LEU A 50 -12.96 -2.35 -5.74
C LEU A 50 -11.70 -2.73 -4.93
N LEU A 51 -10.49 -2.62 -5.51
CA LEU A 51 -9.24 -2.91 -4.81
C LEU A 51 -8.79 -1.75 -3.89
N LEU A 52 -9.08 -0.52 -4.25
CA LEU A 52 -8.79 0.65 -3.40
C LEU A 52 -9.75 0.74 -2.19
N ALA A 53 -11.01 0.27 -2.35
CA ALA A 53 -12.03 0.39 -1.31
C ALA A 53 -11.61 -0.17 0.07
N PRO A 54 -11.02 -1.37 0.20
CA PRO A 54 -10.54 -1.87 1.49
C PRO A 54 -9.55 -0.90 2.14
N LEU A 55 -8.50 -0.50 1.42
CA LEU A 55 -7.50 0.45 1.93
C LEU A 55 -8.13 1.76 2.36
N TRP A 56 -9.02 2.33 1.53
CA TRP A 56 -9.68 3.57 1.85
C TRP A 56 -10.56 3.46 3.10
N PHE A 57 -11.54 2.56 3.09
CA PHE A 57 -12.52 2.48 4.17
C PHE A 57 -11.95 1.94 5.49
N PHE A 58 -10.94 1.08 5.46
CA PHE A 58 -10.22 0.70 6.69
C PHE A 58 -9.54 1.90 7.34
N GLY A 59 -9.03 2.85 6.55
CA GLY A 59 -8.47 4.10 7.05
C GLY A 59 -9.48 4.97 7.83
N PHE A 60 -10.79 4.71 7.64
CA PHE A 60 -11.90 5.38 8.35
C PHE A 60 -12.66 4.46 9.32
N GLY A 61 -12.09 3.31 9.70
CA GLY A 61 -12.62 2.44 10.75
C GLY A 61 -13.48 1.25 10.30
N LEU A 62 -13.54 0.95 8.98
CA LEU A 62 -14.27 -0.22 8.48
C LEU A 62 -13.78 -1.53 9.08
N GLY A 63 -12.48 -1.65 9.37
CA GLY A 63 -11.88 -2.88 9.91
C GLY A 63 -12.50 -3.29 11.25
N GLU A 64 -12.70 -2.35 12.16
CA GLU A 64 -13.36 -2.62 13.44
C GLU A 64 -14.81 -3.04 13.26
N TRP A 65 -15.53 -2.41 12.34
CA TRP A 65 -16.92 -2.76 12.02
C TRP A 65 -17.00 -4.18 11.45
N LEU A 66 -16.14 -4.54 10.50
CA LEU A 66 -16.05 -5.90 9.94
C LEU A 66 -15.72 -6.92 11.03
N GLY A 67 -14.76 -6.64 11.90
CA GLY A 67 -14.38 -7.50 13.01
C GLY A 67 -15.50 -7.78 14.00
N ARG A 68 -16.47 -6.85 14.12
CA ARG A 68 -17.69 -7.06 14.92
C ARG A 68 -18.77 -7.86 14.17
N LYS A 69 -18.85 -7.74 12.85
CA LYS A 69 -19.87 -8.40 12.00
C LYS A 69 -19.50 -9.83 11.66
N LEU A 70 -18.25 -10.09 11.33
CA LEU A 70 -17.75 -11.42 10.97
C LEU A 70 -17.45 -12.23 12.27
N ARG A 71 -18.48 -12.85 12.83
CA ARG A 71 -18.38 -13.54 14.14
C ARG A 71 -17.79 -14.94 14.04
N SER A 72 -18.14 -15.70 13.00
CA SER A 72 -17.65 -17.07 12.85
C SER A 72 -16.24 -17.12 12.23
N PRO A 73 -15.38 -18.08 12.60
CA PRO A 73 -14.10 -18.30 11.95
C PRO A 73 -14.23 -18.51 10.44
N TRP A 74 -15.25 -19.25 10.03
CA TRP A 74 -15.53 -19.50 8.63
C TRP A 74 -15.86 -18.23 7.84
N SER A 75 -16.70 -17.34 8.40
CA SER A 75 -17.01 -16.07 7.74
C SER A 75 -15.76 -15.17 7.64
N ARG A 76 -14.89 -15.17 8.65
CA ARG A 76 -13.61 -14.43 8.61
C ARG A 76 -12.65 -15.02 7.59
N ALA A 77 -12.57 -16.35 7.47
CA ALA A 77 -11.69 -16.98 6.50
C ALA A 77 -12.19 -16.79 5.06
N ALA A 78 -13.48 -16.90 4.81
CA ALA A 78 -14.05 -16.84 3.46
C ALA A 78 -14.21 -15.41 2.92
N PHE A 79 -14.49 -14.42 3.77
CA PHE A 79 -14.79 -13.04 3.36
C PHE A 79 -13.72 -12.40 2.46
N PRO A 80 -12.40 -12.54 2.73
CA PRO A 80 -11.39 -11.90 1.90
C PRO A 80 -11.24 -12.52 0.51
N ALA A 81 -11.88 -13.66 0.22
CA ALA A 81 -11.99 -14.18 -1.15
C ALA A 81 -12.65 -13.14 -2.10
N LEU A 82 -13.49 -12.23 -1.57
CA LEU A 82 -14.05 -11.13 -2.34
C LEU A 82 -12.99 -10.21 -2.97
N LEU A 83 -11.76 -10.20 -2.47
CA LEU A 83 -10.64 -9.51 -3.10
C LEU A 83 -10.25 -10.10 -4.48
N GLY A 84 -10.71 -11.31 -4.80
CA GLY A 84 -10.57 -11.90 -6.13
C GLY A 84 -11.55 -11.35 -7.16
N VAL A 85 -12.69 -10.79 -6.72
CA VAL A 85 -13.74 -10.25 -7.63
C VAL A 85 -13.19 -9.17 -8.59
N PRO A 86 -12.36 -8.21 -8.15
CA PRO A 86 -11.79 -7.20 -9.05
C PRO A 86 -11.00 -7.78 -10.23
N TYR A 87 -10.34 -8.93 -10.03
CA TYR A 87 -9.69 -9.62 -11.14
C TYR A 87 -10.70 -10.07 -12.21
N LEU A 88 -11.79 -10.71 -11.82
CA LEU A 88 -12.83 -11.14 -12.75
C LEU A 88 -13.54 -9.97 -13.43
N VAL A 89 -13.79 -8.88 -12.70
CA VAL A 89 -14.37 -7.63 -13.24
C VAL A 89 -13.54 -7.08 -14.39
N PHE A 90 -12.21 -7.23 -14.32
CA PHE A 90 -11.32 -6.84 -15.40
C PHE A 90 -11.15 -7.94 -16.45
N ALA A 91 -10.86 -9.17 -16.04
CA ALA A 91 -10.42 -10.25 -16.92
C ALA A 91 -11.53 -10.79 -17.84
N ILE A 92 -12.78 -10.83 -17.35
CA ILE A 92 -13.91 -11.33 -18.16
C ILE A 92 -14.16 -10.42 -19.38
N PRO A 93 -14.36 -9.10 -19.23
CA PRO A 93 -14.54 -8.22 -20.39
C PRO A 93 -13.30 -8.14 -21.29
N ALA A 94 -12.11 -8.39 -20.74
CA ALA A 94 -10.86 -8.41 -21.47
C ALA A 94 -10.63 -9.70 -22.28
N GLY A 95 -11.45 -10.74 -22.08
CA GLY A 95 -11.25 -12.06 -22.66
C GLY A 95 -9.96 -12.75 -22.17
N ASN A 96 -9.45 -12.37 -21.00
CA ASN A 96 -8.13 -12.79 -20.48
C ASN A 96 -8.26 -13.50 -19.11
N VAL A 97 -9.28 -14.32 -18.93
CA VAL A 97 -9.43 -15.11 -17.70
C VAL A 97 -8.44 -16.26 -17.69
N ARG A 98 -7.54 -16.25 -16.70
CA ARG A 98 -6.58 -17.34 -16.44
C ARG A 98 -7.03 -18.12 -15.20
N TRP A 99 -7.24 -19.41 -15.33
CA TRP A 99 -7.68 -20.26 -14.23
C TRP A 99 -6.68 -20.30 -13.07
N SER A 100 -5.39 -20.35 -13.38
CA SER A 100 -4.33 -20.31 -12.36
C SER A 100 -4.42 -19.05 -11.49
N THR A 101 -4.57 -17.89 -12.11
CA THR A 101 -4.73 -16.62 -11.40
C THR A 101 -6.06 -16.57 -10.64
N THR A 102 -7.15 -17.03 -11.26
CA THR A 102 -8.46 -17.11 -10.60
C THR A 102 -8.34 -17.90 -9.29
N VAL A 103 -7.75 -19.10 -9.34
CA VAL A 103 -7.54 -19.93 -8.15
C VAL A 103 -6.70 -19.19 -7.10
N VAL A 104 -5.60 -18.56 -7.50
CA VAL A 104 -4.73 -17.84 -6.58
C VAL A 104 -5.46 -16.67 -5.91
N VAL A 105 -6.13 -15.79 -6.66
CA VAL A 105 -6.75 -14.59 -6.09
C VAL A 105 -7.95 -14.89 -5.19
N PHE A 106 -8.59 -16.06 -5.33
CA PHE A 106 -9.69 -16.47 -4.45
C PHE A 106 -9.22 -17.37 -3.30
N LEU A 107 -8.30 -18.32 -3.55
CA LEU A 107 -7.89 -19.31 -2.55
C LEU A 107 -6.83 -18.76 -1.60
N LEU A 108 -5.86 -17.98 -2.09
CA LEU A 108 -4.80 -17.42 -1.25
C LEU A 108 -5.35 -16.62 -0.05
N PRO A 109 -6.33 -15.71 -0.20
CA PRO A 109 -6.92 -15.01 0.94
C PRO A 109 -7.53 -15.96 1.99
N VAL A 110 -8.21 -17.01 1.54
CA VAL A 110 -8.85 -18.00 2.43
C VAL A 110 -7.79 -18.78 3.21
N VAL A 111 -6.77 -19.29 2.51
CA VAL A 111 -5.67 -20.06 3.12
C VAL A 111 -4.90 -19.21 4.14
N LEU A 112 -4.49 -18.00 3.75
CA LEU A 112 -3.76 -17.12 4.67
C LEU A 112 -4.62 -16.68 5.85
N SER A 113 -5.93 -16.51 5.66
CA SER A 113 -6.87 -16.24 6.74
C SER A 113 -6.94 -17.39 7.74
N ALA A 114 -7.03 -18.63 7.25
CA ALA A 114 -7.02 -19.83 8.11
C ALA A 114 -5.70 -19.96 8.89
N VAL A 115 -4.57 -19.67 8.25
CA VAL A 115 -3.25 -19.65 8.90
C VAL A 115 -3.19 -18.60 10.01
N VAL A 116 -3.67 -17.39 9.76
CA VAL A 116 -3.70 -16.32 10.77
C VAL A 116 -4.67 -16.64 11.91
N GLU A 117 -5.85 -17.18 11.59
CA GLU A 117 -6.87 -17.56 12.61
C GLU A 117 -6.34 -18.61 13.57
N SER A 118 -5.46 -19.53 13.10
CA SER A 118 -4.83 -20.55 13.96
C SER A 118 -3.76 -20.00 14.91
N SER A 119 -3.43 -18.70 14.82
CA SER A 119 -2.36 -18.12 15.63
C SER A 119 -2.76 -17.97 17.11
N ALA A 120 -1.94 -18.51 18.00
CA ALA A 120 -2.21 -18.54 19.45
C ALA A 120 -1.99 -17.19 20.15
N SER A 121 -1.17 -16.29 19.60
CA SER A 121 -0.82 -15.02 20.23
C SER A 121 -1.29 -13.83 19.43
N LYS A 122 -1.98 -12.88 20.07
CA LYS A 122 -2.39 -11.60 19.44
C LYS A 122 -1.37 -10.47 19.63
N ARG A 123 -0.39 -10.62 20.51
CA ARG A 123 0.53 -9.54 20.91
C ARG A 123 1.96 -9.69 20.40
N LYS A 124 2.41 -10.91 20.10
CA LYS A 124 3.78 -11.18 19.67
C LYS A 124 3.79 -11.84 18.29
N MET A 125 4.83 -11.57 17.52
CA MET A 125 5.09 -12.27 16.26
C MET A 125 5.18 -13.78 16.50
N VAL A 126 4.53 -14.57 15.64
CA VAL A 126 4.52 -16.02 15.64
C VAL A 126 4.92 -16.54 14.26
N TRP A 127 5.18 -17.86 14.13
CA TRP A 127 5.61 -18.44 12.86
C TRP A 127 4.59 -18.26 11.73
N GLN A 128 3.29 -18.23 12.06
CA GLN A 128 2.22 -17.94 11.10
C GLN A 128 2.40 -16.56 10.45
N ASP A 129 2.82 -15.56 11.22
CA ASP A 129 3.09 -14.22 10.68
C ASP A 129 4.24 -14.28 9.67
N VAL A 130 5.28 -15.08 9.92
CA VAL A 130 6.40 -15.25 8.98
C VAL A 130 5.93 -15.88 7.66
N VAL A 131 5.12 -16.94 7.75
CA VAL A 131 4.55 -17.61 6.56
C VAL A 131 3.67 -16.65 5.76
N VAL A 132 2.78 -15.93 6.43
CA VAL A 132 1.84 -14.99 5.79
C VAL A 132 2.57 -13.82 5.16
N LEU A 133 3.48 -13.18 5.89
CA LEU A 133 4.27 -12.06 5.33
C LEU A 133 5.19 -12.52 4.20
N GLY A 134 5.79 -13.70 4.33
CA GLY A 134 6.61 -14.31 3.28
C GLY A 134 5.81 -14.59 2.01
N ALA A 135 4.59 -15.13 2.15
CA ALA A 135 3.70 -15.37 1.02
C ALA A 135 3.26 -14.06 0.34
N LEU A 136 2.82 -13.06 1.10
CA LEU A 136 2.41 -11.76 0.57
C LEU A 136 3.56 -11.03 -0.10
N PHE A 137 4.74 -11.02 0.53
CA PHE A 137 5.95 -10.44 -0.02
C PHE A 137 6.41 -11.18 -1.28
N GLY A 138 6.34 -12.51 -1.27
CA GLY A 138 6.66 -13.34 -2.43
C GLY A 138 5.75 -13.07 -3.62
N VAL A 139 4.43 -12.99 -3.42
CA VAL A 139 3.48 -12.62 -4.48
C VAL A 139 3.82 -11.26 -5.10
N TYR A 140 4.17 -10.28 -4.27
CA TYR A 140 4.53 -8.95 -4.72
C TYR A 140 5.89 -8.93 -5.43
N LEU A 141 6.93 -9.49 -4.80
CA LEU A 141 8.32 -9.46 -5.27
C LEU A 141 8.52 -10.25 -6.56
N LEU A 142 7.91 -11.43 -6.64
CA LEU A 142 7.97 -12.29 -7.82
C LEU A 142 6.99 -11.86 -8.92
N ARG A 143 6.23 -10.79 -8.69
CA ARG A 143 5.25 -10.22 -9.64
C ARG A 143 4.25 -11.27 -10.17
N LEU A 144 3.86 -12.23 -9.31
CA LEU A 144 3.04 -13.38 -9.74
C LEU A 144 1.69 -12.99 -10.35
N LEU A 145 1.14 -11.85 -9.97
CA LEU A 145 -0.14 -11.34 -10.48
C LEU A 145 0.02 -10.28 -11.58
N MET A 146 1.25 -9.86 -11.93
CA MET A 146 1.48 -8.80 -12.94
C MET A 146 1.08 -9.19 -14.36
N PRO A 147 1.32 -10.44 -14.83
CA PRO A 147 0.96 -10.83 -16.20
C PRO A 147 -0.54 -10.76 -16.49
N ASP A 148 -1.36 -10.79 -15.46
CA ASP A 148 -2.82 -10.84 -15.58
C ASP A 148 -3.48 -9.46 -15.60
N TRP A 149 -2.68 -8.42 -15.33
CA TRP A 149 -2.98 -7.01 -15.56
C TRP A 149 -1.94 -6.43 -16.52
N PRO A 150 -2.05 -6.70 -17.83
CA PRO A 150 -0.95 -6.57 -18.80
C PRO A 150 -0.55 -5.13 -19.11
N HIS A 151 -1.25 -4.13 -18.61
CA HIS A 151 -0.92 -2.73 -18.83
C HIS A 151 -0.02 -2.14 -17.76
N ALA A 152 1.01 -1.39 -18.15
CA ALA A 152 1.89 -0.69 -17.19
C ALA A 152 1.09 0.20 -16.21
N GLY A 153 0.04 0.88 -16.70
CA GLY A 153 -0.85 1.67 -15.85
C GLY A 153 -1.70 0.86 -14.85
N LEU A 154 -1.80 -0.47 -15.02
CA LEU A 154 -2.51 -1.37 -14.12
C LEU A 154 -1.59 -2.11 -13.13
N ALA A 155 -0.29 -1.88 -13.18
CA ALA A 155 0.70 -2.51 -12.30
C ALA A 155 0.45 -2.24 -10.80
N VAL A 156 -0.33 -1.22 -10.47
CA VAL A 156 -0.76 -0.91 -9.11
C VAL A 156 -1.81 -1.90 -8.57
N LEU A 157 -2.59 -2.57 -9.42
CA LEU A 157 -3.69 -3.45 -8.98
C LEU A 157 -3.21 -4.64 -8.14
N PRO A 158 -2.17 -5.40 -8.52
CA PRO A 158 -1.58 -6.43 -7.67
C PRO A 158 -1.10 -5.91 -6.31
N LYS A 159 -0.53 -4.70 -6.26
CA LYS A 159 -0.10 -4.06 -5.02
C LYS A 159 -1.28 -3.77 -4.10
N LEU A 160 -2.36 -3.21 -4.64
CA LEU A 160 -3.59 -2.93 -3.87
C LEU A 160 -4.24 -4.22 -3.35
N TYR A 161 -4.23 -5.30 -4.14
CA TYR A 161 -4.70 -6.61 -3.72
C TYR A 161 -3.92 -7.14 -2.52
N VAL A 162 -2.58 -7.18 -2.61
CA VAL A 162 -1.71 -7.66 -1.52
C VAL A 162 -1.86 -6.79 -0.27
N ALA A 163 -1.89 -5.46 -0.43
CA ALA A 163 -2.06 -4.53 0.68
C ALA A 163 -3.43 -4.65 1.34
N GLY A 164 -4.51 -4.75 0.56
CA GLY A 164 -5.86 -4.96 1.07
C GLY A 164 -5.99 -6.26 1.84
N LEU A 165 -5.38 -7.34 1.34
CA LEU A 165 -5.36 -8.63 2.03
C LEU A 165 -4.54 -8.54 3.32
N ALA A 166 -3.33 -7.97 3.30
CA ALA A 166 -2.52 -7.78 4.49
C ALA A 166 -3.27 -7.00 5.58
N LEU A 167 -3.92 -5.91 5.19
CA LEU A 167 -4.70 -5.08 6.09
C LEU A 167 -5.86 -5.87 6.72
N TYR A 168 -6.60 -6.66 5.91
CA TYR A 168 -7.65 -7.52 6.41
C TYR A 168 -7.13 -8.55 7.41
N LEU A 169 -6.06 -9.26 7.06
CA LEU A 169 -5.48 -10.31 7.91
C LEU A 169 -5.03 -9.76 9.27
N TYR A 170 -4.37 -8.61 9.29
CA TYR A 170 -3.79 -8.08 10.54
C TYR A 170 -4.74 -7.19 11.35
N VAL A 171 -5.70 -6.52 10.72
CA VAL A 171 -6.66 -5.67 11.45
C VAL A 171 -7.92 -6.45 11.85
N VAL A 172 -8.47 -7.30 10.96
CA VAL A 172 -9.77 -7.98 11.22
C VAL A 172 -9.56 -9.33 11.92
N ILE A 173 -8.67 -10.17 11.39
CA ILE A 173 -8.46 -11.54 11.93
C ILE A 173 -7.49 -11.49 13.10
N ARG A 174 -6.27 -11.05 12.85
CA ARG A 174 -5.18 -11.03 13.85
C ARG A 174 -5.46 -10.06 14.98
N LYS A 175 -6.19 -8.97 14.68
CA LYS A 175 -6.45 -7.85 15.59
C LYS A 175 -5.15 -7.37 16.24
N PHE A 176 -4.12 -7.22 15.40
CA PHE A 176 -2.79 -6.88 15.88
C PHE A 176 -2.73 -5.41 16.28
N ASP A 177 -2.29 -5.18 17.51
CA ASP A 177 -2.22 -3.84 18.08
C ASP A 177 -1.13 -3.00 17.42
N GLY A 178 -1.35 -1.69 17.34
CA GLY A 178 -0.31 -0.74 16.94
C GLY A 178 -0.03 -0.68 15.44
N VAL A 179 -0.83 -1.32 14.56
CA VAL A 179 -0.71 -1.16 13.10
C VAL A 179 -0.75 0.33 12.73
N GLY A 180 -1.56 1.11 13.43
CA GLY A 180 -1.60 2.58 13.28
C GLY A 180 -2.14 3.02 11.93
N TYR A 181 -2.97 2.20 11.28
CA TYR A 181 -3.55 2.51 9.99
C TYR A 181 -4.78 3.42 10.14
N SER A 182 -4.62 4.66 9.73
CA SER A 182 -5.69 5.66 9.66
C SER A 182 -5.36 6.69 8.60
N LEU A 183 -6.35 7.03 7.77
CA LEU A 183 -6.27 8.09 6.76
C LEU A 183 -6.89 9.41 7.26
N VAL A 184 -7.36 9.45 8.51
CA VAL A 184 -7.85 10.68 9.12
C VAL A 184 -6.66 11.62 9.35
N PRO A 185 -6.68 12.84 8.76
CA PRO A 185 -5.56 13.77 8.89
C PRO A 185 -5.32 14.15 10.35
N LYS A 186 -4.05 14.13 10.75
CA LYS A 186 -3.60 14.56 12.08
C LYS A 186 -2.36 15.44 11.92
N ARG A 187 -2.40 16.63 12.53
CA ARG A 187 -1.32 17.62 12.45
C ARG A 187 0.02 17.07 12.93
N ASP A 188 0.02 16.32 14.01
CA ASP A 188 1.23 15.73 14.61
C ASP A 188 1.84 14.63 13.74
N ALA A 189 1.02 13.84 13.04
CA ALA A 189 1.50 12.89 12.04
C ALA A 189 2.14 13.60 10.85
N PHE A 190 1.49 14.68 10.36
CA PHE A 190 2.02 15.48 9.27
C PHE A 190 3.37 16.11 9.61
N LEU A 191 3.48 16.75 10.77
CA LEU A 191 4.72 17.38 11.23
C LEU A 191 5.84 16.35 11.46
N SER A 192 5.50 15.17 11.98
CA SER A 192 6.48 14.10 12.16
C SER A 192 6.98 13.56 10.81
N GLY A 193 6.08 13.42 9.84
CA GLY A 193 6.45 13.00 8.49
C GLY A 193 7.36 14.00 7.79
N LEU A 194 7.01 15.29 7.83
CA LEU A 194 7.85 16.34 7.25
C LEU A 194 9.21 16.46 7.93
N ARG A 195 9.28 16.31 9.25
CA ARG A 195 10.55 16.32 9.98
C ARG A 195 11.50 15.25 9.47
N GLU A 196 11.06 14.01 9.35
CA GLU A 196 11.90 12.91 8.89
C GLU A 196 12.27 13.06 7.41
N TRP A 197 11.38 13.63 6.58
CA TRP A 197 11.70 14.01 5.22
C TRP A 197 12.82 15.05 5.14
N VAL A 198 12.75 16.13 5.93
CA VAL A 198 13.80 17.17 5.98
C VAL A 198 15.15 16.56 6.40
N TYR A 199 15.16 15.61 7.34
CA TYR A 199 16.39 14.94 7.74
C TYR A 199 16.94 13.99 6.65
N PHE A 200 16.07 13.33 5.91
CA PHE A 200 16.48 12.45 4.81
C PHE A 200 17.00 13.23 3.59
N LEU A 201 16.40 14.38 3.28
CA LEU A 201 16.59 15.08 2.00
C LEU A 201 18.06 15.32 1.65
N PRO A 202 18.90 15.94 2.51
CA PRO A 202 20.32 16.17 2.16
C PRO A 202 21.09 14.86 1.97
N LEU A 203 20.80 13.85 2.79
CA LEU A 203 21.45 12.54 2.69
C LEU A 203 21.02 11.80 1.41
N GLY A 204 19.74 11.80 1.10
CA GLY A 204 19.18 11.15 -0.08
C GLY A 204 19.69 11.78 -1.38
N ILE A 205 19.72 13.11 -1.46
CA ILE A 205 20.24 13.84 -2.62
C ILE A 205 21.76 13.63 -2.73
N GLY A 206 22.50 13.83 -1.65
CA GLY A 206 23.97 13.68 -1.67
C GLY A 206 24.43 12.28 -2.08
N LEU A 207 23.81 11.24 -1.48
CA LEU A 207 24.14 9.87 -1.80
C LEU A 207 23.62 9.46 -3.19
N GLY A 208 22.42 9.89 -3.58
CA GLY A 208 21.86 9.62 -4.89
C GLY A 208 22.71 10.19 -6.01
N ALA A 209 23.22 11.42 -5.84
CA ALA A 209 24.14 12.04 -6.79
C ALA A 209 25.52 11.33 -6.80
N ALA A 210 26.08 11.02 -5.64
CA ALA A 210 27.36 10.32 -5.53
C ALA A 210 27.33 8.91 -6.16
N LEU A 211 26.18 8.22 -6.08
CA LEU A 211 25.99 6.92 -6.72
C LEU A 211 25.65 7.04 -8.22
N GLY A 212 25.47 8.24 -8.76
CA GLY A 212 24.98 8.44 -10.13
C GLY A 212 23.60 7.84 -10.37
N PHE A 213 22.77 7.85 -9.34
CA PHE A 213 21.39 7.34 -9.40
C PHE A 213 20.38 8.42 -9.79
N ILE A 214 20.64 9.67 -9.36
CA ILE A 214 19.80 10.82 -9.67
C ILE A 214 20.54 11.83 -10.53
N HIS A 215 19.81 12.48 -11.43
CA HIS A 215 20.31 13.53 -12.29
C HIS A 215 19.35 14.71 -12.28
N PHE A 216 19.82 15.87 -11.85
CA PHE A 216 18.97 17.06 -11.74
C PHE A 216 18.43 17.53 -13.10
N HIS A 217 17.15 17.83 -13.15
CA HIS A 217 16.51 18.51 -14.27
C HIS A 217 15.64 19.68 -13.81
N ALA A 218 15.65 20.80 -14.57
CA ALA A 218 15.02 22.07 -14.15
C ALA A 218 13.53 22.17 -14.44
N SER A 219 12.90 21.19 -15.08
CA SER A 219 11.49 21.28 -15.48
C SER A 219 10.57 20.82 -14.38
N VAL A 220 9.89 21.75 -13.73
CA VAL A 220 8.82 21.43 -12.76
C VAL A 220 7.48 21.71 -13.43
N PRO A 221 6.68 20.68 -13.75
CA PRO A 221 5.33 20.90 -14.27
C PRO A 221 4.43 21.36 -13.12
N PHE A 222 4.24 22.68 -13.00
CA PHE A 222 3.28 23.24 -12.05
C PHE A 222 1.89 23.25 -12.67
N THR A 223 1.23 22.10 -12.67
CA THR A 223 -0.09 21.91 -13.30
C THR A 223 -0.98 21.00 -12.43
N ALA A 224 -2.23 20.83 -12.84
CA ALA A 224 -3.13 19.85 -12.25
C ALA A 224 -2.54 18.43 -12.21
N SER A 225 -1.53 18.12 -13.05
CA SER A 225 -0.77 16.87 -13.02
C SER A 225 0.07 16.72 -11.75
N LEU A 226 0.59 17.79 -11.17
CA LEU A 226 1.32 17.73 -9.90
C LEU A 226 0.42 17.23 -8.76
N LEU A 227 -0.78 17.82 -8.60
CA LEU A 227 -1.70 17.38 -7.55
C LEU A 227 -2.14 15.92 -7.74
N SER A 228 -2.46 15.54 -8.98
CA SER A 228 -2.82 14.14 -9.28
C SER A 228 -1.64 13.18 -9.03
N GLY A 229 -0.41 13.58 -9.38
CA GLY A 229 0.81 12.83 -9.09
C GLY A 229 1.04 12.63 -7.59
N VAL A 230 0.95 13.70 -6.80
CA VAL A 230 1.07 13.62 -5.32
C VAL A 230 0.01 12.70 -4.72
N LEU A 231 -1.25 12.83 -5.12
CA LEU A 231 -2.34 11.98 -4.63
C LEU A 231 -2.16 10.51 -5.04
N THR A 232 -1.74 10.27 -6.27
CA THR A 232 -1.46 8.92 -6.77
C THR A 232 -0.29 8.28 -6.00
N THR A 233 0.82 9.00 -5.85
CA THR A 233 1.98 8.52 -5.07
C THR A 233 1.57 8.25 -3.63
N PHE A 234 0.84 9.16 -3.00
CA PHE A 234 0.38 8.97 -1.62
C PHE A 234 -0.52 7.75 -1.47
N LEU A 235 -1.61 7.66 -2.26
CA LEU A 235 -2.64 6.63 -2.06
C LEU A 235 -2.25 5.26 -2.62
N LEU A 236 -1.49 5.20 -3.72
CA LEU A 236 -1.25 3.96 -4.45
C LEU A 236 0.17 3.42 -4.27
N VAL A 237 1.09 4.23 -3.75
CA VAL A 237 2.47 3.81 -3.48
C VAL A 237 2.75 3.89 -1.98
N ALA A 238 2.80 5.09 -1.42
CA ALA A 238 3.24 5.29 -0.05
C ALA A 238 2.32 4.63 1.00
N VAL A 239 1.01 4.86 0.94
CA VAL A 239 0.08 4.30 1.94
C VAL A 239 0.09 2.76 1.96
N PRO A 240 -0.02 2.03 0.83
CA PRO A 240 0.06 0.58 0.82
C PRO A 240 1.39 0.03 1.33
N GLU A 241 2.49 0.63 0.91
CA GLU A 241 3.83 0.18 1.30
C GLU A 241 4.11 0.47 2.77
N GLU A 242 3.81 1.67 3.27
CA GLU A 242 4.04 2.02 4.66
C GLU A 242 3.12 1.23 5.62
N MET A 243 1.90 0.92 5.20
CA MET A 243 1.01 0.04 5.95
C MET A 243 1.63 -1.35 6.09
N PHE A 244 2.16 -1.93 5.01
CA PHE A 244 2.77 -3.24 5.02
C PHE A 244 4.10 -3.25 5.79
N PHE A 245 5.04 -2.37 5.42
CA PHE A 245 6.40 -2.40 5.98
C PHE A 245 6.51 -1.82 7.39
N ARG A 246 5.73 -0.79 7.76
CA ARG A 246 5.82 -0.13 9.07
C ARG A 246 4.69 -0.56 9.99
N GLY A 247 3.45 -0.43 9.52
CA GLY A 247 2.29 -0.80 10.33
C GLY A 247 2.28 -2.28 10.71
N ILE A 248 2.67 -3.17 9.81
CA ILE A 248 2.63 -4.62 10.05
C ILE A 248 4.03 -5.18 10.30
N LEU A 249 4.91 -5.20 9.31
CA LEU A 249 6.20 -5.91 9.40
C LEU A 249 7.11 -5.36 10.51
N GLN A 250 7.44 -4.05 10.48
CA GLN A 250 8.27 -3.45 11.51
C GLN A 250 7.66 -3.61 12.90
N ASN A 251 6.35 -3.38 13.03
CA ASN A 251 5.62 -3.52 14.28
C ASN A 251 5.68 -4.95 14.85
N LEU A 252 5.52 -5.98 14.00
CA LEU A 252 5.69 -7.38 14.41
C LEU A 252 7.13 -7.69 14.83
N LEU A 253 8.10 -7.27 14.04
CA LEU A 253 9.52 -7.47 14.35
C LEU A 253 9.90 -6.81 15.70
N GLU A 254 9.35 -5.63 16.00
CA GLU A 254 9.61 -4.96 17.29
C GLU A 254 9.19 -5.82 18.49
N THR A 255 8.17 -6.66 18.36
CA THR A 255 7.72 -7.53 19.45
C THR A 255 8.71 -8.64 19.83
N ARG A 256 9.70 -8.91 18.97
CA ARG A 256 10.71 -9.97 19.17
C ARG A 256 12.14 -9.45 19.23
N LEU A 257 12.48 -8.46 18.42
CA LEU A 257 13.86 -8.03 18.19
C LEU A 257 14.19 -6.68 18.80
N GLY A 258 13.19 -6.01 19.39
CA GLY A 258 13.34 -4.63 19.87
C GLY A 258 13.30 -3.60 18.73
N GLN A 259 13.17 -2.34 19.13
CA GLN A 259 12.82 -1.25 18.20
C GLN A 259 13.87 -0.97 17.13
N ASN A 260 15.16 -1.00 17.47
CA ASN A 260 16.22 -0.60 16.53
C ASN A 260 16.51 -1.71 15.52
N THR A 261 16.61 -2.96 15.97
CA THR A 261 16.82 -4.11 15.08
C THR A 261 15.64 -4.26 14.12
N ALA A 262 14.40 -4.12 14.58
CA ALA A 262 13.21 -4.17 13.77
C ALA A 262 13.18 -3.05 12.71
N LEU A 263 13.56 -1.83 13.08
CA LEU A 263 13.68 -0.70 12.16
C LEU A 263 14.66 -1.01 11.02
N VAL A 264 15.87 -1.49 11.35
CA VAL A 264 16.90 -1.79 10.35
C VAL A 264 16.46 -2.94 9.45
N LEU A 265 15.94 -4.03 10.01
CA LEU A 265 15.47 -5.18 9.21
C LEU A 265 14.31 -4.80 8.29
N ALA A 266 13.33 -4.05 8.78
CA ALA A 266 12.22 -3.59 7.96
C ALA A 266 12.69 -2.65 6.83
N ALA A 267 13.67 -1.79 7.10
CA ALA A 267 14.27 -0.93 6.10
C ALA A 267 15.06 -1.71 5.04
N LEU A 268 15.83 -2.73 5.44
CA LEU A 268 16.54 -3.63 4.52
C LEU A 268 15.58 -4.39 3.61
N LEU A 269 14.51 -4.96 4.18
CA LEU A 269 13.48 -5.66 3.38
C LEU A 269 12.74 -4.71 2.45
N PHE A 270 12.50 -3.47 2.88
CA PHE A 270 11.95 -2.42 2.03
C PHE A 270 12.88 -2.10 0.85
N GLY A 271 14.17 -1.90 1.11
CA GLY A 271 15.15 -1.70 0.05
C GLY A 271 15.21 -2.89 -0.92
N LEU A 272 15.27 -4.11 -0.40
CA LEU A 272 15.28 -5.33 -1.21
C LEU A 272 14.01 -5.48 -2.07
N ALA A 273 12.87 -4.94 -1.67
CA ALA A 273 11.66 -4.93 -2.49
C ALA A 273 11.82 -4.14 -3.81
N HIS A 274 12.87 -3.33 -3.94
CA HIS A 274 13.16 -2.51 -5.10
C HIS A 274 14.25 -3.09 -6.01
N PHE A 275 14.80 -4.28 -5.71
CA PHE A 275 15.94 -4.85 -6.43
C PHE A 275 15.66 -5.11 -7.92
N ASN A 276 14.43 -5.44 -8.28
CA ASN A 276 13.98 -5.75 -9.63
C ASN A 276 13.24 -4.59 -10.31
N THR A 277 13.43 -3.36 -9.81
CA THR A 277 12.89 -2.15 -10.44
C THR A 277 13.82 -1.73 -11.59
N GLY A 278 13.34 -1.86 -12.82
CA GLY A 278 14.12 -1.68 -14.04
C GLY A 278 14.49 -3.02 -14.70
N ALA A 279 15.42 -2.97 -15.68
CA ALA A 279 15.81 -4.13 -16.50
C ALA A 279 16.85 -5.05 -15.85
N SER A 280 17.55 -4.60 -14.82
CA SER A 280 18.62 -5.33 -14.13
C SER A 280 18.58 -5.08 -12.62
N PHE A 281 19.36 -5.87 -11.86
CA PHE A 281 19.50 -5.67 -10.42
C PHE A 281 19.96 -4.26 -10.08
N ASN A 282 19.06 -3.46 -9.50
CA ASN A 282 19.29 -2.05 -9.20
C ASN A 282 19.78 -1.87 -7.75
N TRP A 283 21.04 -2.26 -7.46
CA TRP A 283 21.62 -2.18 -6.13
C TRP A 283 21.67 -0.74 -5.58
N ARG A 284 21.82 0.28 -6.47
CA ARG A 284 21.81 1.70 -6.07
C ARG A 284 20.45 2.08 -5.48
N TYR A 285 19.39 1.64 -6.11
CA TYR A 285 18.04 1.86 -5.60
C TYR A 285 17.82 1.12 -4.28
N VAL A 286 18.30 -0.14 -4.18
CA VAL A 286 18.22 -0.91 -2.91
C VAL A 286 18.87 -0.15 -1.76
N ILE A 287 20.06 0.41 -1.93
CA ILE A 287 20.74 1.20 -0.90
C ILE A 287 19.93 2.45 -0.54
N LEU A 288 19.54 3.25 -1.53
CA LEU A 288 18.79 4.49 -1.30
C LEU A 288 17.43 4.23 -0.63
N ALA A 289 16.69 3.23 -1.11
CA ALA A 289 15.42 2.84 -0.51
C ALA A 289 15.59 2.27 0.90
N THR A 290 16.68 1.54 1.18
CA THR A 290 16.98 1.07 2.55
C THR A 290 17.18 2.25 3.49
N ILE A 291 17.97 3.24 3.08
CA ILE A 291 18.23 4.43 3.91
C ILE A 291 16.95 5.24 4.09
N ALA A 292 16.20 5.51 3.00
CA ALA A 292 14.89 6.14 3.08
C ALA A 292 13.95 5.38 4.03
N GLY A 293 13.98 4.05 3.95
CA GLY A 293 13.24 3.14 4.81
C GLY A 293 13.47 3.34 6.31
N ILE A 294 14.68 3.72 6.71
CA ILE A 294 14.99 4.07 8.11
C ILE A 294 14.20 5.31 8.53
N PHE A 295 14.16 6.37 7.70
CA PHE A 295 13.44 7.59 8.03
C PHE A 295 11.92 7.38 8.03
N TYR A 296 11.39 6.58 7.10
CA TYR A 296 9.98 6.18 7.09
C TYR A 296 9.61 5.43 8.37
N GLY A 297 10.45 4.46 8.78
CA GLY A 297 10.24 3.72 10.02
C GLY A 297 10.31 4.58 11.28
N ARG A 298 11.19 5.59 11.31
CA ARG A 298 11.28 6.60 12.39
C ARG A 298 10.03 7.47 12.43
N ALA A 299 9.53 7.92 11.27
CA ALA A 299 8.31 8.71 11.17
C ALA A 299 7.10 7.94 11.75
N TRP A 300 6.92 6.67 11.34
CA TRP A 300 5.89 5.81 11.89
C TRP A 300 6.05 5.63 13.41
N ARG A 301 7.24 5.33 13.86
CA ARG A 301 7.55 5.05 15.27
C ARG A 301 7.27 6.23 16.19
N ALA A 302 7.52 7.45 15.72
CA ALA A 302 7.29 8.68 16.49
C ALA A 302 5.81 8.86 16.92
N ARG A 303 4.86 8.32 16.15
CA ARG A 303 3.43 8.48 16.40
C ARG A 303 2.64 7.18 16.34
N ARG A 304 3.29 6.06 16.00
CA ARG A 304 2.63 4.79 15.71
C ARG A 304 1.51 4.96 14.67
N GLN A 305 1.79 5.72 13.61
CA GLN A 305 0.82 6.05 12.58
C GLN A 305 1.42 5.91 11.20
N VAL A 306 0.79 5.09 10.36
CA VAL A 306 1.15 4.87 8.95
C VAL A 306 1.10 6.20 8.18
N LEU A 307 0.17 7.09 8.53
CA LEU A 307 0.07 8.41 7.91
C LEU A 307 1.39 9.20 7.98
N ALA A 308 2.10 9.16 9.11
CA ALA A 308 3.36 9.90 9.26
C ALA A 308 4.44 9.38 8.30
N SER A 309 4.63 8.06 8.22
CA SER A 309 5.59 7.47 7.28
C SER A 309 5.17 7.65 5.82
N SER A 310 3.87 7.57 5.51
CA SER A 310 3.37 7.82 4.15
C SER A 310 3.62 9.24 3.67
N ILE A 311 3.55 10.23 4.56
CA ILE A 311 3.88 11.63 4.24
C ILE A 311 5.37 11.75 3.91
N THR A 312 6.26 11.15 4.74
CA THR A 312 7.71 11.16 4.47
C THR A 312 8.00 10.51 3.12
N HIS A 313 7.45 9.33 2.88
CA HIS A 313 7.62 8.56 1.64
C HIS A 313 7.14 9.35 0.42
N THR A 314 5.91 9.85 0.45
CA THR A 314 5.35 10.66 -0.64
C THR A 314 6.22 11.88 -0.93
N ALA A 315 6.70 12.59 0.09
CA ALA A 315 7.55 13.75 -0.10
C ALA A 315 8.90 13.42 -0.74
N VAL A 316 9.48 12.25 -0.43
CA VAL A 316 10.70 11.75 -1.07
C VAL A 316 10.45 11.46 -2.55
N ASP A 317 9.41 10.69 -2.87
CA ASP A 317 9.09 10.29 -4.23
C ASP A 317 8.70 11.49 -5.11
N VAL A 318 7.95 12.45 -4.55
CA VAL A 318 7.55 13.67 -5.26
C VAL A 318 8.76 14.54 -5.59
N VAL A 319 9.70 14.70 -4.65
CA VAL A 319 10.95 15.44 -4.91
C VAL A 319 11.77 14.74 -5.97
N TRP A 320 11.90 13.42 -5.90
CA TRP A 320 12.60 12.64 -6.93
C TRP A 320 11.95 12.83 -8.30
N TRP A 321 10.68 12.59 -8.40
CA TRP A 321 9.94 12.71 -9.66
C TRP A 321 9.97 14.13 -10.27
N LEU A 322 10.02 15.19 -9.43
CA LEU A 322 9.98 16.57 -9.89
C LEU A 322 11.35 17.09 -10.38
N TRP A 323 12.43 16.63 -9.76
CA TRP A 323 13.76 17.25 -10.00
C TRP A 323 14.85 16.26 -10.40
N PHE A 324 14.58 14.96 -10.33
CA PHE A 324 15.57 13.93 -10.62
C PHE A 324 14.98 12.77 -11.43
#